data_7f9d6b731536bf8e3f2487e570bb7da5
#
_entry.id   7f9d6b731536bf8e3f2487e570bb7da5
#
_cell.length_a   1.000
_cell.length_b   1.000
_cell.length_c   1.000
_cell.angle_alpha   90.00
_cell.angle_beta   90.00
_cell.angle_gamma   90.00
#
_symmetry.space_group_name_H-M   'P 1'
#
loop_
_entity.id
_entity.type
_entity.pdbx_description
1 polymer ?
#
loop_
_entity_poly.entity_id
_entity_poly.type
_entity_poly.pdbx_seq_one_letter_code
_entity_poly.pdbx_strand_id
1 'polypeptide(L)'
;MRPVVFSLILLTVSHFTASEEPTWQTVEEVLAVVGSTPILYSDITLATLVHLVEPEPMESLEDYRSRLLGARIRLEVEFRDLEDTGLLYRLDLETGTYRDALISRAGGEEVLGTSLRHEGLVWPDVDELVLRVAAVDAFVEQRLRPRISVTKEEIEAAYQELLVNEIAVSDEPVPPLSAVRDDLHTLLVERKLNEEIESWLERAEEHQEVMRFGR
;
A
#
# COMPACT_ATOMS: atom_id res chain seq x y z
N MET A 1 40.63 5.00 -87.79
CA MET A 1 39.53 4.50 -86.93
C MET A 1 40.13 4.15 -85.59
N ARG A 2 39.84 4.94 -84.56
CA ARG A 2 40.31 4.71 -83.15
C ARG A 2 39.10 4.24 -82.32
N PRO A 3 39.16 3.15 -81.56
CA PRO A 3 38.12 2.80 -80.69
C PRO A 3 38.19 3.58 -79.36
N VAL A 4 37.08 4.18 -78.99
CA VAL A 4 36.85 4.84 -77.66
C VAL A 4 36.54 3.76 -76.66
N VAL A 5 37.36 3.62 -75.62
CA VAL A 5 37.17 2.73 -74.52
C VAL A 5 36.35 3.52 -73.47
N PHE A 6 35.09 3.13 -73.25
CA PHE A 6 34.28 3.61 -72.13
C PHE A 6 34.64 2.87 -70.87
N SER A 7 35.28 3.59 -69.94
CA SER A 7 35.53 3.04 -68.59
C SER A 7 34.31 3.24 -67.68
N LEU A 8 33.67 2.16 -67.34
CA LEU A 8 32.55 2.13 -66.43
C LEU A 8 33.02 2.13 -64.98
N ILE A 9 32.91 3.26 -64.29
CA ILE A 9 33.22 3.35 -62.85
C ILE A 9 32.02 2.84 -62.08
N LEU A 10 32.15 1.67 -61.44
CA LEU A 10 31.15 1.09 -60.54
C LEU A 10 31.31 1.73 -59.19
N LEU A 11 30.40 2.64 -58.80
CA LEU A 11 30.29 3.19 -57.43
C LEU A 11 29.62 2.15 -56.54
N THR A 12 30.37 1.48 -55.69
CA THR A 12 29.81 0.65 -54.60
C THR A 12 29.37 1.54 -53.45
N VAL A 13 28.06 1.74 -53.30
CA VAL A 13 27.48 2.37 -52.12
C VAL A 13 27.51 1.35 -50.99
N SER A 14 28.44 1.51 -50.07
CA SER A 14 28.45 0.76 -48.82
C SER A 14 27.29 1.24 -47.92
N HIS A 15 26.26 0.43 -47.83
CA HIS A 15 25.20 0.65 -46.83
C HIS A 15 25.80 0.34 -45.45
N PHE A 16 26.08 1.39 -44.70
CA PHE A 16 26.40 1.29 -43.27
C PHE A 16 25.06 1.05 -42.55
N THR A 17 24.75 -0.21 -42.27
CA THR A 17 23.66 -0.55 -41.36
C THR A 17 24.10 -0.15 -39.96
N ALA A 18 23.58 0.98 -39.46
CA ALA A 18 23.67 1.29 -38.04
C ALA A 18 23.03 0.14 -37.28
N SER A 19 23.82 -0.61 -36.55
CA SER A 19 23.35 -1.59 -35.58
C SER A 19 22.70 -0.78 -34.47
N GLU A 20 21.37 -0.80 -34.39
CA GLU A 20 20.64 -0.29 -33.20
C GLU A 20 21.11 -1.16 -32.04
N GLU A 21 21.83 -0.55 -31.11
CA GLU A 21 22.14 -1.21 -29.86
C GLU A 21 20.80 -1.50 -29.14
N PRO A 22 20.61 -2.72 -28.64
CA PRO A 22 19.39 -3.05 -27.91
C PRO A 22 19.32 -2.11 -26.69
N THR A 23 18.34 -1.22 -26.69
CA THR A 23 18.00 -0.39 -25.51
C THR A 23 17.36 -1.32 -24.49
N TRP A 24 18.14 -1.69 -23.47
CA TRP A 24 17.61 -2.42 -22.33
C TRP A 24 16.64 -1.52 -21.60
N GLN A 25 15.36 -1.89 -21.61
CA GLN A 25 14.36 -1.30 -20.73
C GLN A 25 14.31 -2.14 -19.46
N THR A 26 14.38 -1.47 -18.31
CA THR A 26 14.09 -2.13 -17.04
C THR A 26 12.64 -2.56 -17.08
N VAL A 27 12.40 -3.87 -17.07
CA VAL A 27 11.04 -4.43 -17.15
C VAL A 27 10.42 -4.46 -15.77
N GLU A 28 11.24 -4.66 -14.73
CA GLU A 28 10.79 -4.74 -13.34
C GLU A 28 11.95 -4.38 -12.39
N GLU A 29 11.63 -3.81 -11.22
CA GLU A 29 12.60 -3.46 -10.19
C GLU A 29 12.14 -4.00 -8.84
N VAL A 30 13.05 -4.65 -8.10
CA VAL A 30 12.80 -5.08 -6.72
C VAL A 30 13.07 -3.91 -5.79
N LEU A 31 12.06 -3.41 -5.10
CA LEU A 31 12.15 -2.28 -4.17
C LEU A 31 12.39 -2.72 -2.73
N ALA A 32 11.86 -3.88 -2.36
CA ALA A 32 12.07 -4.50 -1.06
C ALA A 32 11.90 -6.01 -1.14
N VAL A 33 12.34 -6.73 -0.10
CA VAL A 33 12.04 -8.14 0.13
C VAL A 33 11.61 -8.30 1.58
N VAL A 34 10.50 -8.98 1.80
CA VAL A 34 9.99 -9.37 3.12
C VAL A 34 10.06 -10.89 3.22
N GLY A 35 10.97 -11.39 4.05
CA GLY A 35 11.28 -12.83 4.09
C GLY A 35 11.73 -13.34 2.72
N SER A 36 10.88 -14.08 2.02
CA SER A 36 11.14 -14.58 0.65
C SER A 36 10.32 -13.86 -0.44
N THR A 37 9.45 -12.93 -0.07
CA THR A 37 8.54 -12.26 -1.00
C THR A 37 9.14 -10.93 -1.47
N PRO A 38 9.41 -10.76 -2.76
CA PRO A 38 9.84 -9.48 -3.31
C PRO A 38 8.63 -8.52 -3.39
N ILE A 39 8.90 -7.24 -3.14
CA ILE A 39 7.99 -6.13 -3.45
C ILE A 39 8.57 -5.40 -4.63
N LEU A 40 7.81 -5.36 -5.71
CA LEU A 40 8.24 -4.89 -7.01
C LEU A 40 7.76 -3.45 -7.27
N TYR A 41 8.37 -2.81 -8.27
CA TYR A 41 7.89 -1.50 -8.74
C TYR A 41 6.44 -1.57 -9.25
N SER A 42 6.06 -2.68 -9.89
CA SER A 42 4.69 -2.96 -10.32
C SER A 42 3.69 -3.01 -9.15
N ASP A 43 4.09 -3.53 -7.98
CA ASP A 43 3.26 -3.52 -6.76
C ASP A 43 2.95 -2.09 -6.30
N ILE A 44 3.93 -1.19 -6.39
CA ILE A 44 3.74 0.22 -6.02
C ILE A 44 2.92 0.97 -7.07
N THR A 45 3.08 0.61 -8.34
CA THR A 45 2.23 1.11 -9.43
C THR A 45 0.77 0.72 -9.18
N LEU A 46 0.50 -0.55 -8.86
CA LEU A 46 -0.84 -1.02 -8.51
C LEU A 46 -1.38 -0.30 -7.28
N ALA A 47 -0.58 -0.21 -6.20
CA ALA A 47 -0.96 0.49 -4.98
C ALA A 47 -1.31 1.97 -5.23
N THR A 48 -0.62 2.60 -6.19
CA THR A 48 -0.94 3.97 -6.64
C THR A 48 -2.28 4.03 -7.36
N LEU A 49 -2.53 3.11 -8.30
CA LEU A 49 -3.76 3.07 -9.10
C LEU A 49 -5.02 2.88 -8.25
N VAL A 50 -4.92 2.08 -7.19
CA VAL A 50 -6.05 1.78 -6.30
C VAL A 50 -6.12 2.68 -5.07
N HIS A 51 -5.25 3.68 -4.98
CA HIS A 51 -5.13 4.56 -3.81
C HIS A 51 -5.08 3.74 -2.50
N LEU A 52 -4.12 2.81 -2.40
CA LEU A 52 -3.95 1.97 -1.20
C LEU A 52 -3.76 2.82 0.05
N VAL A 53 -3.05 3.93 -0.09
CA VAL A 53 -2.94 5.02 0.90
C VAL A 53 -3.39 6.31 0.22
N GLU A 54 -4.19 7.11 0.89
CA GLU A 54 -4.63 8.41 0.35
C GLU A 54 -3.45 9.38 0.23
N PRO A 55 -3.30 10.07 -0.91
CA PRO A 55 -2.27 11.08 -1.05
C PRO A 55 -2.53 12.27 -0.12
N GLU A 56 -1.47 12.83 0.48
CA GLU A 56 -1.58 14.02 1.31
C GLU A 56 -1.60 15.30 0.48
N PRO A 57 -2.27 16.35 0.95
CA PRO A 57 -2.27 17.64 0.26
C PRO A 57 -0.84 18.16 0.06
N MET A 58 -0.47 18.51 -1.18
CA MET A 58 0.85 19.04 -1.55
C MET A 58 2.03 18.06 -1.41
N GLU A 59 1.77 16.78 -1.18
CA GLU A 59 2.81 15.75 -1.15
C GLU A 59 3.46 15.58 -2.53
N SER A 60 4.78 15.42 -2.58
CA SER A 60 5.45 15.07 -3.83
C SER A 60 5.15 13.63 -4.26
N LEU A 61 5.24 13.35 -5.56
CA LEU A 61 5.05 11.98 -6.06
C LEU A 61 6.09 11.00 -5.47
N GLU A 62 7.30 11.47 -5.19
CA GLU A 62 8.37 10.68 -4.59
C GLU A 62 8.04 10.32 -3.13
N ASP A 63 7.59 11.29 -2.33
CA ASP A 63 7.19 11.07 -0.93
C ASP A 63 5.98 10.13 -0.87
N TYR A 64 4.99 10.33 -1.74
CA TYR A 64 3.82 9.46 -1.84
C TYR A 64 4.21 8.01 -2.18
N ARG A 65 5.10 7.81 -3.15
CA ARG A 65 5.62 6.47 -3.48
C ARG A 65 6.40 5.83 -2.33
N SER A 66 7.17 6.63 -1.60
CA SER A 66 7.90 6.17 -0.42
C SER A 66 6.93 5.70 0.68
N ARG A 67 5.84 6.43 0.93
CA ARG A 67 4.77 6.01 1.86
C ARG A 67 4.06 4.76 1.39
N LEU A 68 3.75 4.66 0.09
CA LEU A 68 3.15 3.45 -0.49
C LEU A 68 4.06 2.24 -0.34
N LEU A 69 5.37 2.40 -0.55
CA LEU A 69 6.34 1.32 -0.33
C LEU A 69 6.36 0.91 1.15
N GLY A 70 6.35 1.86 2.08
CA GLY A 70 6.26 1.57 3.52
C GLY A 70 4.98 0.79 3.86
N ALA A 71 3.83 1.25 3.36
CA ALA A 71 2.54 0.59 3.56
C ALA A 71 2.49 -0.83 2.95
N ARG A 72 3.09 -1.01 1.76
CA ARG A 72 3.14 -2.31 1.08
C ARG A 72 4.05 -3.31 1.80
N ILE A 73 5.19 -2.83 2.34
CA ILE A 73 6.08 -3.65 3.19
C ILE A 73 5.34 -4.07 4.46
N ARG A 74 4.71 -3.13 5.16
CA ARG A 74 3.93 -3.40 6.37
C ARG A 74 2.85 -4.45 6.10
N LEU A 75 2.04 -4.25 5.07
CA LEU A 75 0.99 -5.19 4.66
C LEU A 75 1.54 -6.60 4.38
N GLU A 76 2.72 -6.70 3.76
CA GLU A 76 3.35 -7.99 3.49
C GLU A 76 3.86 -8.66 4.77
N VAL A 77 4.47 -7.91 5.71
CA VAL A 77 4.90 -8.42 7.03
C VAL A 77 3.70 -8.96 7.80
N GLU A 78 2.63 -8.20 7.89
CA GLU A 78 1.39 -8.57 8.56
C GLU A 78 0.76 -9.82 7.94
N PHE A 79 0.66 -9.85 6.61
CA PHE A 79 0.08 -10.99 5.89
C PHE A 79 0.90 -12.27 6.08
N ARG A 80 2.22 -12.19 5.98
CA ARG A 80 3.12 -13.34 6.19
C ARG A 80 3.06 -13.87 7.60
N ASP A 81 2.96 -13.01 8.62
CA ASP A 81 2.76 -13.46 10.00
C ASP A 81 1.47 -14.29 10.14
N LEU A 82 0.40 -13.88 9.46
CA LEU A 82 -0.85 -14.65 9.43
C LEU A 82 -0.70 -16.01 8.73
N GLU A 83 0.08 -16.08 7.65
CA GLU A 83 0.38 -17.34 6.96
C GLU A 83 1.24 -18.26 7.83
N ASP A 84 2.38 -17.77 8.33
CA ASP A 84 3.37 -18.53 9.09
C ASP A 84 2.78 -19.07 10.41
N THR A 85 1.90 -18.32 11.05
CA THR A 85 1.19 -18.74 12.28
C THR A 85 -0.05 -19.61 11.98
N GLY A 86 -0.42 -19.77 10.71
CA GLY A 86 -1.62 -20.51 10.29
C GLY A 86 -2.94 -19.82 10.69
N LEU A 87 -2.89 -18.55 11.09
CA LEU A 87 -4.08 -17.78 11.45
C LEU A 87 -4.90 -17.44 10.20
N LEU A 88 -4.27 -17.20 9.07
CA LEU A 88 -4.93 -16.91 7.80
C LEU A 88 -6.07 -17.89 7.49
N TYR A 89 -5.84 -19.18 7.69
CA TYR A 89 -6.82 -20.25 7.41
C TYR A 89 -8.00 -20.32 8.40
N ARG A 90 -7.99 -19.46 9.43
CA ARG A 90 -9.01 -19.40 10.49
C ARG A 90 -9.82 -18.10 10.45
N LEU A 91 -9.57 -17.27 9.45
CA LEU A 91 -10.30 -16.03 9.23
C LEU A 91 -11.41 -16.24 8.21
N ASP A 92 -12.50 -15.55 8.41
CA ASP A 92 -13.57 -15.43 7.42
C ASP A 92 -13.24 -14.24 6.52
N LEU A 93 -12.89 -14.53 5.27
CA LEU A 93 -12.40 -13.52 4.33
C LEU A 93 -13.50 -13.13 3.33
N GLU A 94 -14.02 -11.93 3.46
CA GLU A 94 -14.98 -11.34 2.52
C GLU A 94 -14.26 -10.48 1.46
N THR A 95 -13.45 -11.11 0.61
CA THR A 95 -12.63 -10.41 -0.40
C THR A 95 -13.43 -9.55 -1.39
N GLY A 96 -14.70 -9.89 -1.65
CA GLY A 96 -15.57 -9.13 -2.55
C GLY A 96 -15.74 -7.67 -2.14
N THR A 97 -16.02 -7.42 -0.87
CA THR A 97 -16.19 -6.05 -0.34
C THR A 97 -14.92 -5.20 -0.51
N TYR A 98 -13.76 -5.79 -0.25
CA TYR A 98 -12.46 -5.10 -0.40
C TYR A 98 -12.13 -4.84 -1.87
N ARG A 99 -12.43 -5.82 -2.74
CA ARG A 99 -12.27 -5.66 -4.19
C ARG A 99 -13.10 -4.50 -4.72
N ASP A 100 -14.38 -4.44 -4.36
CA ASP A 100 -15.29 -3.37 -4.78
C ASP A 100 -14.83 -2.01 -4.24
N ALA A 101 -14.31 -1.95 -3.00
CA ALA A 101 -13.77 -0.74 -2.42
C ALA A 101 -12.52 -0.24 -3.16
N LEU A 102 -11.57 -1.12 -3.52
CA LEU A 102 -10.38 -0.75 -4.29
C LEU A 102 -10.76 -0.28 -5.71
N ILE A 103 -11.67 -0.98 -6.38
CA ILE A 103 -12.17 -0.59 -7.71
C ILE A 103 -12.85 0.78 -7.64
N SER A 104 -13.66 1.03 -6.61
CA SER A 104 -14.35 2.32 -6.43
C SER A 104 -13.36 3.47 -6.24
N ARG A 105 -12.32 3.28 -5.42
CA ARG A 105 -11.26 4.28 -5.22
C ARG A 105 -10.48 4.57 -6.51
N ALA A 106 -10.28 3.57 -7.34
CA ALA A 106 -9.61 3.72 -8.64
C ALA A 106 -10.48 4.39 -9.72
N GLY A 107 -11.71 4.83 -9.37
CA GLY A 107 -12.64 5.47 -10.31
C GLY A 107 -13.53 4.50 -11.09
N GLY A 108 -13.61 3.24 -10.67
CA GLY A 108 -14.47 2.20 -11.24
C GLY A 108 -13.73 1.17 -12.10
N GLU A 109 -14.42 0.07 -12.41
CA GLU A 109 -13.84 -1.11 -13.06
C GLU A 109 -13.27 -0.81 -14.45
N GLU A 110 -13.95 0.01 -15.25
CA GLU A 110 -13.50 0.38 -16.61
C GLU A 110 -12.21 1.21 -16.56
N VAL A 111 -12.16 2.20 -15.64
CA VAL A 111 -11.00 3.07 -15.46
C VAL A 111 -9.81 2.25 -14.97
N LEU A 112 -9.99 1.45 -13.91
CA LEU A 112 -8.94 0.58 -13.39
C LEU A 112 -8.46 -0.42 -14.44
N GLY A 113 -9.38 -1.11 -15.14
CA GLY A 113 -9.03 -2.07 -16.19
C GLY A 113 -8.25 -1.46 -17.35
N THR A 114 -8.49 -0.18 -17.67
CA THR A 114 -7.71 0.53 -18.69
C THR A 114 -6.32 0.88 -18.17
N SER A 115 -6.21 1.35 -16.92
CA SER A 115 -4.94 1.67 -16.28
C SER A 115 -4.06 0.44 -16.09
N LEU A 116 -4.63 -0.69 -15.66
CA LEU A 116 -3.91 -1.96 -15.55
C LEU A 116 -3.27 -2.37 -16.88
N ARG A 117 -4.04 -2.33 -17.98
CA ARG A 117 -3.49 -2.67 -19.31
C ARG A 117 -2.38 -1.72 -19.75
N HIS A 118 -2.48 -0.44 -19.42
CA HIS A 118 -1.46 0.56 -19.75
C HIS A 118 -0.15 0.29 -19.00
N GLU A 119 -0.24 -0.11 -17.75
CA GLU A 119 0.91 -0.41 -16.89
C GLU A 119 1.41 -1.87 -17.00
N GLY A 120 0.78 -2.69 -17.86
CA GLY A 120 1.15 -4.11 -18.01
C GLY A 120 0.70 -5.00 -16.87
N LEU A 121 -0.22 -4.52 -16.02
CA LEU A 121 -0.81 -5.24 -14.90
C LEU A 121 -2.06 -6.00 -15.32
N VAL A 122 -2.43 -7.01 -14.52
CA VAL A 122 -3.60 -7.85 -14.76
C VAL A 122 -4.51 -7.94 -13.53
N TRP A 123 -5.76 -8.37 -13.71
CA TRP A 123 -6.71 -8.49 -12.59
C TRP A 123 -6.23 -9.42 -11.46
N PRO A 124 -5.54 -10.54 -11.71
CA PRO A 124 -4.94 -11.33 -10.64
C PRO A 124 -4.04 -10.55 -9.69
N ASP A 125 -3.31 -9.53 -10.16
CA ASP A 125 -2.47 -8.68 -9.29
C ASP A 125 -3.35 -7.91 -8.29
N VAL A 126 -4.51 -7.42 -8.76
CA VAL A 126 -5.52 -6.77 -7.90
C VAL A 126 -6.06 -7.77 -6.88
N ASP A 127 -6.40 -8.99 -7.32
CA ASP A 127 -6.98 -10.01 -6.44
C ASP A 127 -5.96 -10.46 -5.36
N GLU A 128 -4.67 -10.51 -5.68
CA GLU A 128 -3.60 -10.75 -4.70
C GLU A 128 -3.50 -9.63 -3.65
N LEU A 129 -3.56 -8.37 -4.08
CA LEU A 129 -3.56 -7.23 -3.15
C LEU A 129 -4.81 -7.24 -2.27
N VAL A 130 -5.98 -7.50 -2.87
CA VAL A 130 -7.26 -7.65 -2.15
C VAL A 130 -7.16 -8.72 -1.07
N LEU A 131 -6.59 -9.88 -1.38
CA LEU A 131 -6.43 -10.96 -0.40
C LEU A 131 -5.62 -10.52 0.81
N ARG A 132 -4.52 -9.81 0.60
CA ARG A 132 -3.66 -9.30 1.68
C ARG A 132 -4.39 -8.29 2.56
N VAL A 133 -5.05 -7.31 1.94
CA VAL A 133 -5.82 -6.29 2.66
C VAL A 133 -6.95 -6.93 3.46
N ALA A 134 -7.74 -7.82 2.83
CA ALA A 134 -8.84 -8.50 3.48
C ALA A 134 -8.38 -9.38 4.64
N ALA A 135 -7.25 -10.07 4.51
CA ALA A 135 -6.72 -10.95 5.57
C ALA A 135 -6.28 -10.14 6.81
N VAL A 136 -5.53 -9.06 6.60
CA VAL A 136 -5.07 -8.20 7.70
C VAL A 136 -6.24 -7.54 8.41
N ASP A 137 -7.18 -6.98 7.66
CA ASP A 137 -8.37 -6.35 8.23
C ASP A 137 -9.27 -7.36 8.96
N ALA A 138 -9.50 -8.54 8.37
CA ALA A 138 -10.26 -9.61 9.02
C ALA A 138 -9.60 -10.06 10.34
N PHE A 139 -8.27 -10.12 10.41
CA PHE A 139 -7.56 -10.41 11.65
C PHE A 139 -7.79 -9.31 12.70
N VAL A 140 -7.67 -8.07 12.32
CA VAL A 140 -7.94 -6.92 13.21
C VAL A 140 -9.38 -7.00 13.75
N GLU A 141 -10.37 -7.13 12.87
CA GLU A 141 -11.78 -7.11 13.25
C GLU A 141 -12.23 -8.36 14.04
N GLN A 142 -11.74 -9.55 13.66
CA GLN A 142 -12.18 -10.81 14.25
C GLN A 142 -11.36 -11.25 15.47
N ARG A 143 -10.10 -10.77 15.61
CA ARG A 143 -9.19 -11.24 16.65
C ARG A 143 -8.68 -10.15 17.59
N LEU A 144 -8.35 -8.96 17.11
CA LEU A 144 -7.83 -7.88 17.94
C LEU A 144 -8.96 -7.06 18.55
N ARG A 145 -9.88 -6.52 17.75
CA ARG A 145 -10.97 -5.64 18.21
C ARG A 145 -11.82 -6.26 19.36
N PRO A 146 -12.21 -7.55 19.34
CA PRO A 146 -12.99 -8.13 20.43
C PRO A 146 -12.26 -8.23 21.78
N ARG A 147 -10.93 -8.06 21.79
CA ARG A 147 -10.13 -8.08 23.02
C ARG A 147 -10.00 -6.71 23.65
N ILE A 148 -10.32 -5.66 22.91
CA ILE A 148 -10.23 -4.29 23.40
C ILE A 148 -11.37 -4.03 24.37
N SER A 149 -11.02 -3.54 25.55
CA SER A 149 -12.00 -3.10 26.56
C SER A 149 -11.63 -1.73 27.09
N VAL A 150 -12.63 -0.91 27.34
CA VAL A 150 -12.47 0.45 27.90
C VAL A 150 -13.27 0.51 29.19
N THR A 151 -12.61 0.90 30.28
CA THR A 151 -13.22 1.04 31.59
C THR A 151 -13.85 2.43 31.78
N LYS A 152 -14.68 2.58 32.81
CA LYS A 152 -15.27 3.88 33.14
C LYS A 152 -14.21 4.88 33.61
N GLU A 153 -13.24 4.39 34.34
CA GLU A 153 -12.12 5.18 34.86
C GLU A 153 -11.27 5.74 33.73
N GLU A 154 -11.07 4.97 32.66
CA GLU A 154 -10.35 5.44 31.45
C GLU A 154 -11.14 6.52 30.70
N ILE A 155 -12.47 6.37 30.61
CA ILE A 155 -13.33 7.41 30.00
C ILE A 155 -13.28 8.70 30.83
N GLU A 156 -13.35 8.59 32.17
CA GLU A 156 -13.27 9.74 33.05
C GLU A 156 -11.91 10.43 32.98
N ALA A 157 -10.81 9.66 32.91
CA ALA A 157 -9.47 10.20 32.73
C ALA A 157 -9.31 10.91 31.37
N ALA A 158 -9.77 10.30 30.28
CA ALA A 158 -9.75 10.93 28.95
C ALA A 158 -10.60 12.20 28.89
N TYR A 159 -11.74 12.23 29.55
CA TYR A 159 -12.56 13.43 29.66
C TYR A 159 -11.81 14.57 30.33
N GLN A 160 -11.11 14.30 31.43
CA GLN A 160 -10.32 15.31 32.13
C GLN A 160 -9.15 15.79 31.27
N GLU A 161 -8.45 14.89 30.63
CA GLU A 161 -7.26 15.19 29.82
C GLU A 161 -7.61 15.97 28.54
N LEU A 162 -8.57 15.47 27.75
CA LEU A 162 -8.84 15.98 26.40
C LEU A 162 -9.81 17.15 26.38
N LEU A 163 -10.73 17.25 27.34
CA LEU A 163 -11.79 18.27 27.33
C LEU A 163 -11.62 19.31 28.43
N VAL A 164 -11.42 18.88 29.66
CA VAL A 164 -11.35 19.83 30.78
C VAL A 164 -10.06 20.64 30.74
N ASN A 165 -8.93 19.99 30.44
CA ASN A 165 -7.63 20.67 30.41
C ASN A 165 -7.42 21.52 29.16
N GLU A 166 -7.90 21.09 27.97
CA GLU A 166 -7.77 21.83 26.73
C GLU A 166 -8.77 23.00 26.65
N ILE A 167 -10.03 22.78 27.02
CA ILE A 167 -11.07 23.82 26.99
C ILE A 167 -10.91 24.83 28.15
N ALA A 168 -10.26 24.44 29.26
CA ALA A 168 -9.94 25.40 30.32
C ALA A 168 -9.07 26.58 29.87
N VAL A 169 -8.44 26.49 28.70
CA VAL A 169 -7.67 27.57 28.04
C VAL A 169 -8.55 28.42 27.10
N SER A 170 -9.73 27.92 26.70
CA SER A 170 -10.71 28.64 25.87
C SER A 170 -11.95 28.99 26.73
N ASP A 171 -12.54 30.17 26.52
CA ASP A 171 -13.78 30.61 27.21
C ASP A 171 -15.04 29.78 26.79
N GLU A 172 -14.88 28.61 26.20
CA GLU A 172 -15.98 27.73 25.76
C GLU A 172 -16.47 26.83 26.91
N PRO A 173 -17.79 26.60 27.03
CA PRO A 173 -18.33 25.72 28.06
C PRO A 173 -17.96 24.26 27.75
N VAL A 174 -17.31 23.59 28.72
CA VAL A 174 -17.00 22.15 28.64
C VAL A 174 -18.31 21.34 28.61
N PRO A 175 -18.53 20.50 27.57
CA PRO A 175 -19.71 19.65 27.51
C PRO A 175 -19.71 18.64 28.68
N PRO A 176 -20.88 18.30 29.29
CA PRO A 176 -20.92 17.33 30.38
C PRO A 176 -20.48 15.94 29.86
N LEU A 177 -19.80 15.17 30.73
CA LEU A 177 -19.31 13.82 30.40
C LEU A 177 -20.41 12.93 29.79
N SER A 178 -21.67 13.07 30.23
CA SER A 178 -22.78 12.30 29.70
C SER A 178 -23.09 12.54 28.22
N ALA A 179 -22.71 13.72 27.70
CA ALA A 179 -22.93 14.07 26.29
C ALA A 179 -21.81 13.54 25.36
N VAL A 180 -20.62 13.29 25.89
CA VAL A 180 -19.42 12.91 25.11
C VAL A 180 -18.91 11.52 25.45
N ARG A 181 -19.60 10.80 26.34
CA ARG A 181 -19.17 9.49 26.84
C ARG A 181 -18.96 8.46 25.73
N ASP A 182 -19.90 8.37 24.78
CA ASP A 182 -19.86 7.39 23.70
C ASP A 182 -18.77 7.72 22.69
N ASP A 183 -18.55 9.00 22.41
CA ASP A 183 -17.46 9.47 21.55
C ASP A 183 -16.09 9.18 22.17
N LEU A 184 -15.93 9.45 23.48
CA LEU A 184 -14.71 9.12 24.22
C LEU A 184 -14.48 7.61 24.29
N HIS A 185 -15.53 6.81 24.49
CA HIS A 185 -15.42 5.37 24.45
C HIS A 185 -14.91 4.90 23.08
N THR A 186 -15.51 5.38 22.00
CA THR A 186 -15.08 5.05 20.63
C THR A 186 -13.64 5.46 20.38
N LEU A 187 -13.26 6.67 20.74
CA LEU A 187 -11.88 7.17 20.61
C LEU A 187 -10.89 6.27 21.37
N LEU A 188 -11.22 5.87 22.60
CA LEU A 188 -10.36 5.02 23.41
C LEU A 188 -10.25 3.59 22.85
N VAL A 189 -11.34 3.05 22.31
CA VAL A 189 -11.31 1.74 21.62
C VAL A 189 -10.38 1.80 20.42
N GLU A 190 -10.52 2.80 19.56
CA GLU A 190 -9.66 2.95 18.37
C GLU A 190 -8.19 3.19 18.76
N ARG A 191 -7.92 4.00 19.78
CA ARG A 191 -6.54 4.21 20.27
C ARG A 191 -5.91 2.90 20.76
N LYS A 192 -6.60 2.16 21.61
CA LYS A 192 -6.11 0.86 22.12
C LYS A 192 -5.96 -0.18 21.01
N LEU A 193 -6.87 -0.18 20.03
CA LEU A 193 -6.76 -1.07 18.88
C LEU A 193 -5.52 -0.76 18.06
N ASN A 194 -5.25 0.52 17.81
CA ASN A 194 -4.04 0.93 17.11
C ASN A 194 -2.77 0.53 17.87
N GLU A 195 -2.75 0.70 19.21
CA GLU A 195 -1.64 0.25 20.04
C GLU A 195 -1.44 -1.28 19.95
N GLU A 196 -2.50 -2.07 19.92
CA GLU A 196 -2.42 -3.53 19.77
C GLU A 196 -1.97 -3.95 18.36
N ILE A 197 -2.40 -3.23 17.31
CA ILE A 197 -1.94 -3.43 15.92
C ILE A 197 -0.44 -3.14 15.81
N GLU A 198 0.03 -2.00 16.35
CA GLU A 198 1.47 -1.67 16.34
C GLU A 198 2.29 -2.72 17.12
N SER A 199 1.81 -3.16 18.29
CA SER A 199 2.45 -4.22 19.06
C SER A 199 2.48 -5.57 18.32
N TRP A 200 1.44 -5.88 17.54
CA TRP A 200 1.44 -7.05 16.67
C TRP A 200 2.45 -6.90 15.53
N LEU A 201 2.49 -5.74 14.87
CA LEU A 201 3.44 -5.46 13.79
C LEU A 201 4.89 -5.58 14.28
N GLU A 202 5.22 -4.99 15.45
CA GLU A 202 6.55 -5.10 16.03
C GLU A 202 6.96 -6.58 16.23
N ARG A 203 6.06 -7.42 16.74
CA ARG A 203 6.33 -8.86 16.89
C ARG A 203 6.47 -9.58 15.54
N ALA A 204 5.68 -9.20 14.54
CA ALA A 204 5.76 -9.76 13.20
C ALA A 204 7.10 -9.40 12.53
N GLU A 205 7.56 -8.15 12.68
CA GLU A 205 8.84 -7.67 12.16
C GLU A 205 10.05 -8.41 12.79
N GLU A 206 9.97 -8.81 14.08
CA GLU A 206 11.01 -9.59 14.71
C GLU A 206 11.23 -10.98 14.06
N HIS A 207 10.21 -11.51 13.37
CA HIS A 207 10.25 -12.83 12.73
C HIS A 207 10.48 -12.75 11.21
N GLN A 208 10.42 -11.56 10.62
CA GLN A 208 10.56 -11.36 9.18
C GLN A 208 11.78 -10.51 8.87
N GLU A 209 12.66 -11.02 8.01
CA GLU A 209 13.77 -10.21 7.50
C GLU A 209 13.23 -9.25 6.42
N VAL A 210 13.43 -7.95 6.64
CA VAL A 210 13.03 -6.92 5.69
C VAL A 210 14.27 -6.26 5.08
N MET A 211 14.46 -6.43 3.79
CA MET A 211 15.51 -5.76 3.02
C MET A 211 14.87 -4.72 2.09
N ARG A 212 15.38 -3.49 2.10
CA ARG A 212 14.95 -2.42 1.18
C ARG A 212 16.06 -2.14 0.19
N PHE A 213 15.68 -2.06 -1.09
CA PHE A 213 16.55 -1.72 -2.22
C PHE A 213 16.07 -0.40 -2.80
N GLY A 214 16.94 0.51 -3.01
CA GLY A 214 16.60 1.81 -3.57
C GLY A 214 17.07 2.97 -2.69
N ARG A 215 17.29 4.05 -3.38
CA ARG A 215 17.87 5.29 -2.83
C ARG A 215 16.83 6.11 -2.12
#